data_efe58f8e098724c7f914e43ab70b2dbe
#
_entry.id   efe58f8e098724c7f914e43ab70b2dbe
#
_cell.length_a   1.000
_cell.length_b   1.000
_cell.length_c   1.000
_cell.angle_alpha   90.00
_cell.angle_beta   90.00
_cell.angle_gamma   90.00
#
_symmetry.space_group_name_H-M   'P 1'
#
loop_
_entity.id
_entity.type
_entity.pdbx_description
1 polymer ?
#
loop_
_entity_poly.entity_id
_entity_poly.type
_entity_poly.pdbx_seq_one_letter_code
_entity_poly.pdbx_strand_id
1 'polypeptide(L)'
;MARGLMAALQQGGATVTVASTLRSRDGAGDSEAQTMLFNAAKTEVAQAIARGRTEGWQAWITYHNYYKAPDLIGPAVARALGIRYLLVESSRARKRLTGPWADFAQAAEAASDAADVIFYLTHRDAETLRRDQTAGQRLVHLPPFLAQDALPLPSALDGPMLAVGMLRDGDKRASYQIIADTLSLLPADSWRLDIAGDGPARTEIETMMAPFGDAVRFLGELDADAMAAAYRHASLLFWPGVNEAFGLAYLEAQAAGLPVVAQDRPGVRDVLAPGPYPAPESGTAPLAAQITALLANTTLRQTRAQAARDFVAQHHLLPTATATLLAGLESCGVRP
;
A
#
# COMPACT_ATOMS: atom_id res chain seq x y z
N MET A 1 -6.82 -0.87 -1.37
CA MET A 1 -6.37 -2.21 -1.86
C MET A 1 -7.52 -3.23 -1.88
N ALA A 2 -8.23 -3.57 -0.78
CA ALA A 2 -9.29 -4.61 -0.78
C ALA A 2 -10.36 -4.43 -1.87
N ARG A 3 -10.90 -3.23 -2.06
CA ARG A 3 -11.85 -2.94 -3.16
C ARG A 3 -11.24 -3.16 -4.55
N GLY A 4 -9.96 -2.82 -4.72
CA GLY A 4 -9.22 -3.07 -5.96
C GLY A 4 -9.05 -4.57 -6.25
N LEU A 5 -8.79 -5.39 -5.21
CA LEU A 5 -8.72 -6.85 -5.35
C LEU A 5 -10.06 -7.44 -5.80
N MET A 6 -11.17 -6.99 -5.21
CA MET A 6 -12.51 -7.44 -5.65
C MET A 6 -12.76 -7.04 -7.11
N ALA A 7 -12.44 -5.81 -7.48
CA ALA A 7 -12.59 -5.34 -8.87
C ALA A 7 -11.74 -6.16 -9.85
N ALA A 8 -10.49 -6.47 -9.50
CA ALA A 8 -9.60 -7.29 -10.32
C ALA A 8 -10.15 -8.73 -10.51
N LEU A 9 -10.64 -9.35 -9.44
CA LEU A 9 -11.25 -10.69 -9.54
C LEU A 9 -12.52 -10.67 -10.39
N GLN A 10 -13.39 -9.67 -10.20
CA GLN A 10 -14.62 -9.49 -10.99
C GLN A 10 -14.31 -9.23 -12.47
N GLN A 11 -13.30 -8.40 -12.78
CA GLN A 11 -12.83 -8.18 -14.14
C GLN A 11 -12.34 -9.49 -14.78
N GLY A 12 -11.73 -10.35 -13.98
CA GLY A 12 -11.29 -11.68 -14.39
C GLY A 12 -12.40 -12.73 -14.53
N GLY A 13 -13.66 -12.35 -14.35
CA GLY A 13 -14.82 -13.24 -14.50
C GLY A 13 -15.27 -13.92 -13.20
N ALA A 14 -14.60 -13.72 -12.07
CA ALA A 14 -14.98 -14.34 -10.83
C ALA A 14 -16.23 -13.67 -10.19
N THR A 15 -17.12 -14.47 -9.65
CA THR A 15 -18.18 -13.99 -8.75
C THR A 15 -17.60 -13.81 -7.35
N VAL A 16 -17.53 -12.55 -6.89
CA VAL A 16 -16.93 -12.20 -5.59
C VAL A 16 -17.99 -11.88 -4.57
N THR A 17 -17.95 -12.59 -3.44
CA THR A 17 -18.83 -12.40 -2.29
C THR A 17 -18.01 -12.01 -1.06
N VAL A 18 -18.40 -10.95 -0.36
CA VAL A 18 -17.83 -10.63 0.96
C VAL A 18 -18.42 -11.58 1.99
N ALA A 19 -17.61 -12.51 2.46
CA ALA A 19 -18.04 -13.56 3.35
C ALA A 19 -18.20 -13.11 4.81
N SER A 20 -17.32 -12.21 5.28
CA SER A 20 -17.35 -11.63 6.63
C SER A 20 -16.81 -10.20 6.61
N THR A 21 -17.32 -9.38 7.53
CA THR A 21 -16.83 -8.02 7.80
C THR A 21 -16.13 -7.94 9.17
N LEU A 22 -15.88 -9.06 9.82
CA LEU A 22 -15.16 -9.10 11.09
C LEU A 22 -13.75 -8.51 10.94
N ARG A 23 -13.44 -7.51 11.75
CA ARG A 23 -12.12 -6.92 11.84
C ARG A 23 -11.37 -7.53 13.01
N SER A 24 -10.48 -8.49 12.74
CA SER A 24 -9.68 -9.20 13.74
C SER A 24 -8.50 -8.37 14.29
N ARG A 25 -8.53 -7.03 14.19
CA ARG A 25 -7.38 -6.20 14.54
C ARG A 25 -7.35 -5.83 16.03
N ASP A 26 -6.26 -6.22 16.71
CA ASP A 26 -5.86 -5.68 18.01
C ASP A 26 -4.52 -4.93 17.87
N GLY A 27 -4.53 -3.63 18.14
CA GLY A 27 -3.35 -2.76 18.07
C GLY A 27 -2.55 -2.70 19.38
N ALA A 28 -3.16 -3.08 20.51
CA ALA A 28 -2.63 -2.89 21.86
C ALA A 28 -2.01 -4.16 22.47
N GLY A 29 -2.37 -5.35 22.01
CA GLY A 29 -1.99 -6.62 22.64
C GLY A 29 -2.88 -6.93 23.84
N ASP A 30 -4.19 -6.62 23.72
CA ASP A 30 -5.18 -6.83 24.76
C ASP A 30 -5.74 -8.25 24.67
N SER A 31 -5.45 -9.08 25.66
CA SER A 31 -5.85 -10.49 25.71
C SER A 31 -7.36 -10.69 25.79
N GLU A 32 -8.10 -9.78 26.43
CA GLU A 32 -9.57 -9.86 26.51
C GLU A 32 -10.18 -9.54 25.15
N ALA A 33 -9.72 -8.47 24.49
CA ALA A 33 -10.13 -8.10 23.14
C ALA A 33 -9.82 -9.24 22.15
N GLN A 34 -8.63 -9.85 22.22
CA GLN A 34 -8.25 -11.00 21.39
C GLN A 34 -9.18 -12.20 21.63
N THR A 35 -9.51 -12.49 22.89
CA THR A 35 -10.45 -13.58 23.26
C THR A 35 -11.85 -13.33 22.67
N MET A 36 -12.36 -12.09 22.76
CA MET A 36 -13.63 -11.73 22.14
C MET A 36 -13.60 -11.90 20.61
N LEU A 37 -12.51 -11.52 19.96
CA LEU A 37 -12.33 -11.68 18.51
C LEU A 37 -12.27 -13.16 18.09
N PHE A 38 -11.57 -14.01 18.84
CA PHE A 38 -11.60 -15.47 18.62
C PHE A 38 -13.02 -16.06 18.74
N ASN A 39 -13.81 -15.61 19.72
CA ASN A 39 -15.17 -16.09 19.90
C ASN A 39 -16.11 -15.57 18.79
N ALA A 40 -15.99 -14.31 18.39
CA ALA A 40 -16.73 -13.75 17.26
C ALA A 40 -16.40 -14.51 15.96
N ALA A 41 -15.13 -14.81 15.72
CA ALA A 41 -14.70 -15.57 14.56
C ALA A 41 -15.33 -16.97 14.47
N LYS A 42 -15.57 -17.65 15.59
CA LYS A 42 -16.27 -18.97 15.59
C LYS A 42 -17.67 -18.87 14.98
N THR A 43 -18.40 -17.81 15.31
CA THR A 43 -19.74 -17.56 14.75
C THR A 43 -19.65 -17.26 13.25
N GLU A 44 -18.72 -16.40 12.85
CA GLU A 44 -18.49 -16.08 11.43
C GLU A 44 -18.10 -17.33 10.61
N VAL A 45 -17.25 -18.20 11.16
CA VAL A 45 -16.87 -19.48 10.53
C VAL A 45 -18.10 -20.34 10.27
N ALA A 46 -18.99 -20.53 11.27
CA ALA A 46 -20.18 -21.33 11.09
C ALA A 46 -21.12 -20.77 10.01
N GLN A 47 -21.32 -19.45 10.01
CA GLN A 47 -22.15 -18.77 9.01
C GLN A 47 -21.52 -18.88 7.60
N ALA A 48 -20.22 -18.64 7.49
CA ALA A 48 -19.50 -18.72 6.23
C ALA A 48 -19.51 -20.14 5.64
N ILE A 49 -19.37 -21.18 6.46
CA ILE A 49 -19.48 -22.58 6.00
C ILE A 49 -20.89 -22.87 5.46
N ALA A 50 -21.94 -22.47 6.19
CA ALA A 50 -23.33 -22.69 5.75
C ALA A 50 -23.60 -21.99 4.41
N ARG A 51 -23.18 -20.71 4.32
CA ARG A 51 -23.32 -19.90 3.11
C ARG A 51 -22.49 -20.44 1.94
N GLY A 52 -21.24 -20.80 2.18
CA GLY A 52 -20.33 -21.31 1.14
C GLY A 52 -20.81 -22.63 0.52
N ARG A 53 -21.48 -23.50 1.31
CA ARG A 53 -22.13 -24.72 0.78
C ARG A 53 -23.29 -24.39 -0.13
N THR A 54 -24.12 -23.40 0.24
CA THR A 54 -25.30 -23.01 -0.54
C THR A 54 -24.90 -22.28 -1.82
N GLU A 55 -23.88 -21.40 -1.77
CA GLU A 55 -23.43 -20.60 -2.89
C GLU A 55 -22.38 -21.31 -3.77
N GLY A 56 -21.87 -22.47 -3.34
CA GLY A 56 -20.89 -23.26 -4.10
C GLY A 56 -19.52 -22.56 -4.25
N TRP A 57 -18.98 -21.99 -3.17
CA TRP A 57 -17.69 -21.31 -3.21
C TRP A 57 -16.56 -22.25 -3.64
N GLN A 58 -15.67 -21.75 -4.48
CA GLN A 58 -14.55 -22.51 -5.05
C GLN A 58 -13.21 -22.16 -4.39
N ALA A 59 -13.10 -20.96 -3.82
CA ALA A 59 -11.92 -20.49 -3.11
C ALA A 59 -12.31 -19.52 -2.01
N TRP A 60 -11.44 -19.41 -1.02
CA TRP A 60 -11.46 -18.36 0.00
C TRP A 60 -10.23 -17.49 -0.16
N ILE A 61 -10.41 -16.17 -0.19
CA ILE A 61 -9.33 -15.20 -0.28
C ILE A 61 -9.42 -14.23 0.89
N THR A 62 -8.34 -14.10 1.66
CA THR A 62 -8.23 -13.10 2.72
C THR A 62 -7.22 -12.04 2.35
N TYR A 63 -7.63 -10.78 2.46
CA TYR A 63 -6.75 -9.63 2.35
C TYR A 63 -6.24 -9.24 3.72
N HIS A 64 -4.90 -9.21 3.86
CA HIS A 64 -4.16 -8.77 5.03
C HIS A 64 -4.20 -9.77 6.21
N ASN A 65 -3.08 -10.51 6.39
CA ASN A 65 -2.89 -11.44 7.49
C ASN A 65 -1.54 -11.18 8.18
N TYR A 66 -1.57 -10.76 9.44
CA TYR A 66 -0.37 -10.55 10.26
C TYR A 66 -0.70 -10.61 11.75
N TYR A 67 0.33 -10.58 12.61
CA TYR A 67 0.22 -10.81 14.05
C TYR A 67 -0.74 -9.88 14.82
N LYS A 68 -1.09 -8.70 14.29
CA LYS A 68 -2.09 -7.81 14.91
C LYS A 68 -3.49 -7.96 14.32
N ALA A 69 -3.61 -8.61 13.17
CA ALA A 69 -4.86 -8.86 12.48
C ALA A 69 -4.77 -10.21 11.74
N PRO A 70 -4.81 -11.34 12.49
CA PRO A 70 -4.76 -12.67 11.89
C PRO A 70 -6.07 -13.00 11.17
N ASP A 71 -5.99 -13.85 10.14
CA ASP A 71 -7.18 -14.46 9.59
C ASP A 71 -7.66 -15.61 10.51
N LEU A 72 -8.70 -15.32 11.27
CA LEU A 72 -9.33 -16.25 12.21
C LEU A 72 -10.43 -17.10 11.56
N ILE A 73 -10.76 -16.89 10.30
CA ILE A 73 -11.94 -17.44 9.62
C ILE A 73 -11.53 -18.36 8.47
N GLY A 74 -10.73 -17.86 7.55
CA GLY A 74 -10.41 -18.48 6.27
C GLY A 74 -9.91 -19.92 6.34
N PRO A 75 -8.90 -20.24 7.18
CA PRO A 75 -8.38 -21.60 7.26
C PRO A 75 -9.42 -22.63 7.67
N ALA A 76 -10.32 -22.28 8.60
CA ALA A 76 -11.37 -23.18 9.08
C ALA A 76 -12.47 -23.39 8.02
N VAL A 77 -12.88 -22.31 7.35
CA VAL A 77 -13.91 -22.36 6.29
C VAL A 77 -13.38 -23.14 5.08
N ALA A 78 -12.19 -22.82 4.60
CA ALA A 78 -11.61 -23.50 3.44
C ALA A 78 -11.47 -25.01 3.67
N ARG A 79 -10.99 -25.40 4.85
CA ARG A 79 -10.90 -26.82 5.25
C ARG A 79 -12.28 -27.50 5.29
N ALA A 80 -13.29 -26.86 5.89
CA ALA A 80 -14.63 -27.44 6.06
C ALA A 80 -15.40 -27.56 4.74
N LEU A 81 -15.11 -26.69 3.77
CA LEU A 81 -15.69 -26.72 2.42
C LEU A 81 -14.86 -27.53 1.43
N GLY A 82 -13.60 -27.87 1.75
CA GLY A 82 -12.69 -28.54 0.83
C GLY A 82 -12.27 -27.66 -0.35
N ILE A 83 -12.20 -26.34 -0.14
CA ILE A 83 -11.86 -25.35 -1.18
C ILE A 83 -10.44 -24.78 -0.96
N ARG A 84 -9.93 -24.10 -1.97
CA ARG A 84 -8.60 -23.45 -1.90
C ARG A 84 -8.62 -22.25 -0.98
N TYR A 85 -7.51 -22.08 -0.24
CA TYR A 85 -7.30 -20.95 0.65
C TYR A 85 -6.14 -20.10 0.16
N LEU A 86 -6.40 -18.80 -0.04
CA LEU A 86 -5.43 -17.85 -0.56
C LEU A 86 -5.31 -16.64 0.35
N LEU A 87 -4.10 -16.10 0.46
CA LEU A 87 -3.82 -14.85 1.18
C LEU A 87 -3.28 -13.80 0.22
N VAL A 88 -3.68 -12.55 0.44
CA VAL A 88 -3.07 -11.38 -0.20
C VAL A 88 -2.52 -10.47 0.90
N GLU A 89 -1.27 -10.05 0.80
CA GLU A 89 -0.57 -9.23 1.80
C GLU A 89 -0.51 -9.95 3.17
N SER A 90 0.29 -10.99 3.24
CA SER A 90 0.60 -11.68 4.49
C SER A 90 2.03 -11.41 4.91
N SER A 91 2.27 -11.27 6.21
CA SER A 91 3.62 -11.16 6.75
C SER A 91 3.82 -12.08 7.95
N ARG A 92 5.01 -12.67 8.06
CA ARG A 92 5.38 -13.56 9.15
C ARG A 92 6.20 -12.83 10.22
N ALA A 93 5.85 -13.05 11.49
CA ALA A 93 6.46 -12.35 12.61
C ALA A 93 6.76 -13.29 13.78
N ARG A 94 7.60 -14.31 13.59
CA ARG A 94 7.94 -15.34 14.61
C ARG A 94 8.37 -14.76 15.95
N LYS A 95 9.00 -13.57 15.97
CA LYS A 95 9.35 -12.87 17.21
C LYS A 95 8.13 -12.47 18.06
N ARG A 96 6.93 -12.51 17.50
CA ARG A 96 5.65 -12.19 18.16
C ARG A 96 4.93 -13.43 18.71
N LEU A 97 5.47 -14.63 18.52
CA LEU A 97 4.96 -15.86 19.14
C LEU A 97 5.13 -15.88 20.68
N THR A 98 5.72 -14.84 21.22
CA THR A 98 5.80 -14.54 22.66
C THR A 98 5.31 -13.12 22.93
N GLY A 99 4.85 -12.86 24.17
CA GLY A 99 4.35 -11.56 24.58
C GLY A 99 2.86 -11.33 24.25
N PRO A 100 2.40 -10.08 24.26
CA PRO A 100 0.96 -9.74 24.24
C PRO A 100 0.18 -10.19 23.00
N TRP A 101 0.86 -10.48 21.91
CA TRP A 101 0.23 -10.97 20.68
C TRP A 101 0.51 -12.45 20.37
N ALA A 102 0.95 -13.25 21.35
CA ALA A 102 1.37 -14.62 21.10
C ALA A 102 0.29 -15.45 20.38
N ASP A 103 -0.95 -15.42 20.88
CA ASP A 103 -2.06 -16.19 20.33
C ASP A 103 -2.46 -15.70 18.93
N PHE A 104 -2.48 -14.39 18.72
CA PHE A 104 -2.74 -13.79 17.42
C PHE A 104 -1.63 -14.06 16.42
N ALA A 105 -0.37 -14.00 16.86
CA ALA A 105 0.77 -14.37 16.03
C ALA A 105 0.72 -15.85 15.63
N GLN A 106 0.37 -16.73 16.55
CA GLN A 106 0.19 -18.16 16.26
C GLN A 106 -0.91 -18.39 15.24
N ALA A 107 -2.06 -17.69 15.37
CA ALA A 107 -3.15 -17.76 14.41
C ALA A 107 -2.72 -17.25 13.02
N ALA A 108 -1.97 -16.14 12.96
CA ALA A 108 -1.47 -15.59 11.70
C ALA A 108 -0.46 -16.52 11.00
N GLU A 109 0.44 -17.14 11.77
CA GLU A 109 1.38 -18.14 11.24
C GLU A 109 0.63 -19.38 10.74
N ALA A 110 -0.35 -19.89 11.51
CA ALA A 110 -1.17 -21.03 11.11
C ALA A 110 -1.99 -20.73 9.84
N ALA A 111 -2.54 -19.52 9.70
CA ALA A 111 -3.22 -19.08 8.48
C ALA A 111 -2.26 -19.03 7.29
N SER A 112 -1.05 -18.50 7.50
CA SER A 112 -0.03 -18.49 6.45
C SER A 112 0.40 -19.90 6.05
N ASP A 113 0.52 -20.84 7.00
CA ASP A 113 0.91 -22.23 6.73
C ASP A 113 -0.19 -23.00 5.97
N ALA A 114 -1.44 -22.66 6.20
CA ALA A 114 -2.59 -23.31 5.57
C ALA A 114 -2.87 -22.83 4.14
N ALA A 115 -2.29 -21.70 3.71
CA ALA A 115 -2.60 -21.11 2.41
C ALA A 115 -1.97 -21.91 1.25
N ASP A 116 -2.77 -22.22 0.23
CA ASP A 116 -2.28 -22.79 -1.04
C ASP A 116 -1.45 -21.77 -1.83
N VAL A 117 -1.88 -20.50 -1.82
CA VAL A 117 -1.22 -19.40 -2.50
C VAL A 117 -1.15 -18.18 -1.58
N ILE A 118 0.01 -17.55 -1.52
CA ILE A 118 0.19 -16.24 -0.88
C ILE A 118 0.66 -15.23 -1.92
N PHE A 119 -0.16 -14.22 -2.17
CA PHE A 119 0.24 -13.06 -2.96
C PHE A 119 0.93 -12.05 -2.05
N TYR A 120 2.22 -11.82 -2.27
CA TYR A 120 2.98 -10.79 -1.56
C TYR A 120 3.06 -9.51 -2.39
N LEU A 121 2.95 -8.36 -1.72
CA LEU A 121 2.93 -7.05 -2.37
C LEU A 121 4.33 -6.44 -2.49
N THR A 122 5.23 -6.72 -1.54
CA THR A 122 6.57 -6.15 -1.50
C THR A 122 7.64 -7.23 -1.40
N HIS A 123 8.83 -6.95 -1.94
CA HIS A 123 9.96 -7.86 -1.82
C HIS A 123 10.39 -8.08 -0.38
N ARG A 124 10.17 -7.08 0.50
CA ARG A 124 10.42 -7.21 1.94
C ARG A 124 9.54 -8.27 2.59
N ASP A 125 8.24 -8.31 2.25
CA ASP A 125 7.34 -9.35 2.79
C ASP A 125 7.73 -10.73 2.28
N ALA A 126 8.19 -10.83 1.04
CA ALA A 126 8.65 -12.08 0.45
C ALA A 126 9.83 -12.74 1.20
N GLU A 127 10.70 -11.97 1.85
CA GLU A 127 11.85 -12.52 2.58
C GLU A 127 11.41 -13.52 3.66
N THR A 128 10.48 -13.11 4.51
CA THR A 128 9.98 -13.97 5.59
C THR A 128 9.06 -15.07 5.08
N LEU A 129 8.28 -14.80 4.04
CA LEU A 129 7.42 -15.80 3.40
C LEU A 129 8.23 -16.92 2.76
N ARG A 130 9.29 -16.60 2.02
CA ARG A 130 10.20 -17.59 1.40
C ARG A 130 10.94 -18.42 2.44
N ARG A 131 11.42 -17.78 3.51
CA ARG A 131 12.12 -18.48 4.60
C ARG A 131 11.25 -19.55 5.25
N ASP A 132 9.96 -19.27 5.42
CA ASP A 132 9.03 -20.09 6.20
C ASP A 132 7.94 -20.74 5.32
N GLN A 133 8.19 -20.85 4.01
CA GLN A 133 7.27 -21.44 3.03
C GLN A 133 7.03 -22.93 3.33
N THR A 134 5.77 -23.35 3.33
CA THR A 134 5.39 -24.76 3.50
C THR A 134 5.45 -25.53 2.17
N ALA A 135 5.59 -26.87 2.25
CA ALA A 135 5.62 -27.69 1.05
C ALA A 135 4.30 -27.59 0.27
N GLY A 136 4.40 -27.37 -1.03
CA GLY A 136 3.25 -27.23 -1.95
C GLY A 136 2.64 -25.82 -1.98
N GLN A 137 2.98 -24.93 -1.05
CA GLN A 137 2.54 -23.54 -1.05
C GLN A 137 3.17 -22.74 -2.18
N ARG A 138 2.43 -21.85 -2.79
CA ARG A 138 2.95 -20.96 -3.85
C ARG A 138 3.02 -19.52 -3.37
N LEU A 139 4.13 -18.86 -3.65
CA LEU A 139 4.32 -17.42 -3.41
C LEU A 139 4.28 -16.70 -4.75
N VAL A 140 3.36 -15.77 -4.92
CA VAL A 140 3.15 -15.01 -6.15
C VAL A 140 3.36 -13.54 -5.87
N HIS A 141 4.19 -12.87 -6.67
CA HIS A 141 4.33 -11.42 -6.58
C HIS A 141 3.12 -10.74 -7.22
N LEU A 142 2.37 -10.01 -6.42
CA LEU A 142 1.29 -9.13 -6.86
C LEU A 142 1.71 -7.69 -6.52
N PRO A 143 2.34 -6.96 -7.45
CA PRO A 143 2.71 -5.57 -7.17
C PRO A 143 1.52 -4.75 -6.70
N PRO A 144 1.68 -3.81 -5.76
CA PRO A 144 0.63 -2.85 -5.43
C PRO A 144 0.11 -2.19 -6.71
N PHE A 145 -1.21 -2.02 -6.83
CA PHE A 145 -1.81 -1.54 -8.06
C PHE A 145 -2.93 -0.53 -7.83
N LEU A 146 -3.20 0.27 -8.85
CA LEU A 146 -4.33 1.18 -8.94
C LEU A 146 -5.53 0.44 -9.51
N ALA A 147 -6.72 0.65 -8.91
CA ALA A 147 -7.97 0.06 -9.39
C ALA A 147 -8.51 0.82 -10.63
N GLN A 148 -7.67 0.97 -11.64
CA GLN A 148 -7.94 1.69 -12.88
C GLN A 148 -7.46 0.87 -14.07
N ASP A 149 -8.24 0.86 -15.16
CA ASP A 149 -7.91 0.14 -16.39
C ASP A 149 -6.86 0.85 -17.24
N ALA A 150 -6.79 2.17 -17.12
CA ALA A 150 -5.90 3.02 -17.90
C ALA A 150 -5.33 4.17 -17.05
N LEU A 151 -4.25 4.76 -17.54
CA LEU A 151 -3.64 5.93 -16.90
C LEU A 151 -4.58 7.14 -16.97
N PRO A 152 -4.62 7.98 -15.92
CA PRO A 152 -5.33 9.26 -15.98
C PRO A 152 -4.66 10.24 -16.94
N LEU A 153 -5.31 11.38 -17.18
CA LEU A 153 -4.69 12.49 -17.93
C LEU A 153 -3.39 12.93 -17.25
N PRO A 154 -2.33 13.18 -18.03
CA PRO A 154 -1.05 13.59 -17.47
C PRO A 154 -1.10 15.01 -16.89
N SER A 155 -0.19 15.28 -15.94
CA SER A 155 0.07 16.61 -15.45
C SER A 155 0.73 17.49 -16.53
N ALA A 156 0.45 18.78 -16.49
CA ALA A 156 1.18 19.80 -17.27
C ALA A 156 2.61 20.02 -16.73
N LEU A 157 2.90 19.61 -15.51
CA LEU A 157 4.21 19.73 -14.83
C LEU A 157 4.67 21.18 -14.57
N ASP A 158 3.77 22.14 -14.55
CA ASP A 158 4.06 23.58 -14.43
C ASP A 158 3.58 24.20 -13.10
N GLY A 159 2.95 23.42 -12.25
CA GLY A 159 2.43 23.86 -10.97
C GLY A 159 3.39 23.66 -9.79
N PRO A 160 2.87 23.74 -8.54
CA PRO A 160 3.66 23.51 -7.34
C PRO A 160 4.12 22.05 -7.24
N MET A 161 5.10 21.79 -6.38
CA MET A 161 5.35 20.44 -5.87
C MET A 161 4.13 19.98 -5.07
N LEU A 162 3.93 18.68 -4.97
CA LEU A 162 2.84 18.08 -4.18
C LEU A 162 3.40 17.12 -3.13
N ALA A 163 2.91 17.21 -1.91
CA ALA A 163 3.07 16.19 -0.88
C ALA A 163 1.70 15.63 -0.50
N VAL A 164 1.57 14.31 -0.41
CA VAL A 164 0.31 13.62 -0.11
C VAL A 164 0.49 12.71 1.08
N GLY A 165 -0.22 13.00 2.18
CA GLY A 165 -0.14 12.17 3.37
C GLY A 165 -1.00 12.67 4.52
N MET A 166 -1.47 11.73 5.36
CA MET A 166 -2.16 12.10 6.60
C MET A 166 -1.25 12.91 7.52
N LEU A 167 -1.80 13.92 8.16
CA LEU A 167 -1.10 14.73 9.16
C LEU A 167 -1.25 14.07 10.54
N ARG A 168 -0.43 13.05 10.81
CA ARG A 168 -0.44 12.30 12.06
C ARG A 168 0.97 12.12 12.62
N ASP A 169 1.04 11.86 13.91
CA ASP A 169 2.29 11.56 14.62
C ASP A 169 3.03 10.33 14.09
N GLY A 170 4.27 10.19 14.53
CA GLY A 170 5.14 9.08 14.17
C GLY A 170 5.73 9.23 12.77
N ASP A 171 5.61 8.19 11.96
CA ASP A 171 6.27 8.08 10.64
C ASP A 171 5.85 9.19 9.66
N LYS A 172 4.58 9.62 9.72
CA LYS A 172 4.10 10.70 8.85
C LYS A 172 4.71 12.04 9.24
N ARG A 173 4.69 12.37 10.54
CA ARG A 173 5.36 13.57 11.06
C ARG A 173 6.85 13.56 10.73
N ALA A 174 7.53 12.41 10.86
CA ALA A 174 8.94 12.28 10.48
C ALA A 174 9.18 12.55 8.98
N SER A 175 8.25 12.14 8.10
CA SER A 175 8.31 12.48 6.68
C SER A 175 8.17 13.98 6.45
N TYR A 176 7.25 14.67 7.15
CA TYR A 176 7.12 16.12 7.07
C TYR A 176 8.34 16.86 7.61
N GLN A 177 9.01 16.34 8.65
CA GLN A 177 10.29 16.91 9.11
C GLN A 177 11.36 16.86 8.03
N ILE A 178 11.51 15.72 7.33
CA ILE A 178 12.43 15.59 6.20
C ILE A 178 12.06 16.56 5.07
N ILE A 179 10.77 16.78 4.81
CA ILE A 179 10.31 17.77 3.84
C ILE A 179 10.79 19.17 4.27
N ALA A 180 10.50 19.60 5.50
CA ALA A 180 10.90 20.92 6.01
C ALA A 180 12.43 21.13 5.94
N ASP A 181 13.19 20.12 6.41
CA ASP A 181 14.65 20.16 6.37
C ASP A 181 15.20 20.25 4.92
N THR A 182 14.54 19.57 3.98
CA THR A 182 14.91 19.64 2.56
C THR A 182 14.57 21.00 1.95
N LEU A 183 13.39 21.54 2.24
CA LEU A 183 12.95 22.85 1.74
C LEU A 183 13.87 23.97 2.21
N SER A 184 14.42 23.89 3.43
CA SER A 184 15.36 24.87 3.95
C SER A 184 16.68 24.97 3.17
N LEU A 185 17.01 23.95 2.38
CA LEU A 185 18.19 23.92 1.51
C LEU A 185 17.93 24.47 0.10
N LEU A 186 16.66 24.70 -0.26
CA LEU A 186 16.29 25.20 -1.57
C LEU A 186 16.39 26.74 -1.62
N PRO A 187 16.77 27.33 -2.77
CA PRO A 187 16.75 28.78 -2.92
C PRO A 187 15.34 29.36 -2.67
N ALA A 188 15.25 30.43 -1.92
CA ALA A 188 14.00 31.14 -1.71
C ALA A 188 13.33 31.50 -3.04
N ASP A 189 12.01 31.54 -3.08
CA ASP A 189 11.18 31.90 -4.26
C ASP A 189 11.31 31.00 -5.50
N SER A 190 12.13 29.94 -5.45
CA SER A 190 12.33 29.03 -6.59
C SER A 190 11.32 27.88 -6.65
N TRP A 191 10.46 27.73 -5.65
CA TRP A 191 9.53 26.60 -5.49
C TRP A 191 8.24 26.98 -4.77
N ARG A 192 7.24 26.14 -4.91
CA ARG A 192 5.99 26.13 -4.12
C ARG A 192 5.66 24.69 -3.78
N LEU A 193 4.99 24.45 -2.65
CA LEU A 193 4.57 23.14 -2.20
C LEU A 193 3.10 23.17 -1.77
N ASP A 194 2.30 22.30 -2.34
CA ASP A 194 0.96 21.97 -1.88
C ASP A 194 1.02 20.69 -1.03
N ILE A 195 0.35 20.72 0.13
CA ILE A 195 0.23 19.57 1.04
C ILE A 195 -1.22 19.12 1.06
N ALA A 196 -1.51 17.95 0.49
CA ALA A 196 -2.82 17.32 0.52
C ALA A 196 -2.90 16.29 1.64
N GLY A 197 -3.87 16.44 2.51
CA GLY A 197 -4.13 15.60 3.66
C GLY A 197 -4.53 16.40 4.89
N ASP A 198 -5.06 15.68 5.89
CA ASP A 198 -5.43 16.24 7.19
C ASP A 198 -5.15 15.22 8.29
N GLY A 199 -5.31 15.63 9.55
CA GLY A 199 -5.15 14.75 10.70
C GLY A 199 -4.78 15.43 11.99
N PRO A 200 -4.65 14.66 13.08
CA PRO A 200 -4.51 15.21 14.44
C PRO A 200 -3.20 16.00 14.66
N ALA A 201 -2.15 15.78 13.86
CA ALA A 201 -0.89 16.51 13.96
C ALA A 201 -0.84 17.77 13.07
N ARG A 202 -1.97 18.22 12.52
CA ARG A 202 -2.04 19.35 11.59
C ARG A 202 -1.36 20.61 12.15
N THR A 203 -1.72 21.05 13.33
CA THR A 203 -1.16 22.26 13.94
C THR A 203 0.36 22.20 14.11
N GLU A 204 0.88 21.03 14.48
CA GLU A 204 2.31 20.82 14.63
C GLU A 204 3.03 20.90 13.28
N ILE A 205 2.46 20.28 12.24
CA ILE A 205 3.03 20.30 10.88
C ILE A 205 2.92 21.70 10.27
N GLU A 206 1.82 22.43 10.49
CA GLU A 206 1.70 23.84 10.09
C GLU A 206 2.76 24.71 10.77
N THR A 207 3.01 24.50 12.07
CA THR A 207 4.09 25.17 12.79
C THR A 207 5.47 24.87 12.19
N MET A 208 5.72 23.59 11.81
CA MET A 208 6.96 23.15 11.17
C MET A 208 7.16 23.83 9.81
N MET A 209 6.08 24.06 9.06
CA MET A 209 6.11 24.69 7.73
C MET A 209 6.02 26.23 7.77
N ALA A 210 5.69 26.83 8.92
CA ALA A 210 5.54 28.28 9.06
C ALA A 210 6.73 29.13 8.59
N PRO A 211 8.01 28.69 8.71
CA PRO A 211 9.14 29.45 8.19
C PRO A 211 9.12 29.70 6.67
N PHE A 212 8.35 28.93 5.92
CA PHE A 212 8.28 29.01 4.46
C PHE A 212 7.13 29.92 3.96
N GLY A 213 6.28 30.42 4.87
CA GLY A 213 5.18 31.33 4.55
C GLY A 213 4.29 30.84 3.42
N ASP A 214 3.98 31.72 2.48
CA ASP A 214 3.07 31.46 1.36
C ASP A 214 3.64 30.48 0.32
N ALA A 215 4.88 30.03 0.46
CA ALA A 215 5.45 29.00 -0.41
C ALA A 215 4.86 27.61 -0.12
N VAL A 216 4.28 27.39 1.05
CA VAL A 216 3.62 26.14 1.43
C VAL A 216 2.11 26.38 1.62
N ARG A 217 1.29 25.60 0.94
CA ARG A 217 -0.18 25.67 1.04
C ARG A 217 -0.73 24.33 1.48
N PHE A 218 -1.57 24.34 2.52
CA PHE A 218 -2.30 23.18 3.00
C PHE A 218 -3.66 23.09 2.30
N LEU A 219 -3.91 21.99 1.61
CA LEU A 219 -5.15 21.76 0.85
C LEU A 219 -6.23 21.06 1.71
N GLY A 220 -5.86 20.52 2.88
CA GLY A 220 -6.75 19.69 3.69
C GLY A 220 -6.99 18.31 3.09
N GLU A 221 -8.00 17.63 3.58
CA GLU A 221 -8.47 16.36 3.01
C GLU A 221 -9.18 16.62 1.68
N LEU A 222 -8.75 15.92 0.63
CA LEU A 222 -9.31 16.05 -0.71
C LEU A 222 -10.13 14.80 -1.05
N ASP A 223 -11.27 14.99 -1.70
CA ASP A 223 -11.99 13.90 -2.35
C ASP A 223 -11.26 13.41 -3.61
N ALA A 224 -11.79 12.38 -4.25
CA ALA A 224 -11.15 11.75 -5.41
C ALA A 224 -10.95 12.72 -6.59
N ASP A 225 -11.93 13.59 -6.86
CA ASP A 225 -11.87 14.53 -7.98
C ASP A 225 -10.88 15.66 -7.71
N ALA A 226 -10.90 16.22 -6.50
CA ALA A 226 -9.96 17.23 -6.05
C ALA A 226 -8.52 16.67 -6.00
N MET A 227 -8.34 15.41 -5.56
CA MET A 227 -7.04 14.75 -5.57
C MET A 227 -6.51 14.53 -6.99
N ALA A 228 -7.36 14.09 -7.91
CA ALA A 228 -7.01 13.97 -9.33
C ALA A 228 -6.63 15.33 -9.93
N ALA A 229 -7.32 16.40 -9.56
CA ALA A 229 -6.99 17.77 -9.99
C ALA A 229 -5.64 18.22 -9.41
N ALA A 230 -5.35 17.93 -8.14
CA ALA A 230 -4.08 18.24 -7.50
C ALA A 230 -2.90 17.52 -8.22
N TYR A 231 -3.03 16.23 -8.53
CA TYR A 231 -2.02 15.52 -9.32
C TYR A 231 -1.83 16.12 -10.71
N ARG A 232 -2.90 16.50 -11.42
CA ARG A 232 -2.81 17.10 -12.75
C ARG A 232 -2.16 18.48 -12.77
N HIS A 233 -2.24 19.21 -11.66
CA HIS A 233 -1.67 20.57 -11.55
C HIS A 233 -0.24 20.57 -11.00
N ALA A 234 0.24 19.50 -10.37
CA ALA A 234 1.56 19.47 -9.73
C ALA A 234 2.71 19.32 -10.74
N SER A 235 3.92 19.73 -10.34
CA SER A 235 5.16 19.56 -11.11
C SER A 235 5.92 18.29 -10.79
N LEU A 236 5.86 17.84 -9.54
CA LEU A 236 6.45 16.60 -9.03
C LEU A 236 5.78 16.20 -7.72
N LEU A 237 5.90 14.93 -7.33
CA LEU A 237 5.57 14.48 -5.98
C LEU A 237 6.83 14.51 -5.11
N PHE A 238 6.77 15.16 -3.96
CA PHE A 238 7.81 15.10 -2.94
C PHE A 238 7.30 14.40 -1.68
N TRP A 239 7.67 13.14 -1.49
CA TRP A 239 7.31 12.36 -0.31
C TRP A 239 8.46 11.45 0.11
N PRO A 240 9.15 11.69 1.25
CA PRO A 240 10.30 10.89 1.69
C PRO A 240 9.98 9.43 2.02
N GLY A 241 8.78 9.16 2.53
CA GLY A 241 8.27 7.80 2.72
C GLY A 241 8.78 7.08 3.95
N VAL A 242 8.90 7.77 5.09
CA VAL A 242 9.31 7.13 6.34
C VAL A 242 8.34 6.01 6.71
N ASN A 243 8.86 4.79 6.81
CA ASN A 243 8.14 3.57 7.20
C ASN A 243 6.82 3.33 6.42
N GLU A 244 6.78 3.72 5.14
CA GLU A 244 5.66 3.36 4.27
C GLU A 244 5.70 1.85 3.97
N ALA A 245 4.53 1.22 3.95
CA ALA A 245 4.43 -0.16 3.49
C ALA A 245 4.76 -0.25 2.00
N PHE A 246 4.10 0.56 1.17
CA PHE A 246 4.40 0.80 -0.24
C PHE A 246 3.95 2.20 -0.71
N GLY A 247 2.83 2.75 -0.21
CA GLY A 247 2.35 4.10 -0.49
C GLY A 247 1.69 4.26 -1.86
N LEU A 248 0.35 4.10 -1.92
CA LEU A 248 -0.41 4.27 -3.17
C LEU A 248 -0.26 5.66 -3.79
N ALA A 249 -0.03 6.69 -2.98
CA ALA A 249 0.19 8.06 -3.48
C ALA A 249 1.36 8.16 -4.49
N TYR A 250 2.38 7.31 -4.35
CA TYR A 250 3.45 7.24 -5.35
C TYR A 250 2.95 6.72 -6.71
N LEU A 251 2.11 5.68 -6.69
CA LEU A 251 1.55 5.12 -7.92
C LEU A 251 0.57 6.10 -8.57
N GLU A 252 -0.28 6.75 -7.79
CA GLU A 252 -1.23 7.76 -8.27
C GLU A 252 -0.51 8.95 -8.91
N ALA A 253 0.53 9.46 -8.25
CA ALA A 253 1.35 10.56 -8.78
C ALA A 253 2.06 10.15 -10.08
N GLN A 254 2.70 8.99 -10.11
CA GLN A 254 3.38 8.46 -11.29
C GLN A 254 2.40 8.16 -12.44
N ALA A 255 1.21 7.67 -12.15
CA ALA A 255 0.15 7.50 -13.14
C ALA A 255 -0.24 8.83 -13.79
N ALA A 256 -0.31 9.91 -13.01
CA ALA A 256 -0.50 11.27 -13.51
C ALA A 256 0.76 11.87 -14.16
N GLY A 257 1.86 11.15 -14.22
CA GLY A 257 3.11 11.60 -14.83
C GLY A 257 3.92 12.56 -13.96
N LEU A 258 3.77 12.50 -12.64
CA LEU A 258 4.64 13.28 -11.76
C LEU A 258 5.95 12.52 -11.53
N PRO A 259 7.11 13.15 -11.78
CA PRO A 259 8.37 12.66 -11.22
C PRO A 259 8.28 12.59 -9.71
N VAL A 260 8.84 11.54 -9.13
CA VAL A 260 8.84 11.36 -7.67
C VAL A 260 10.20 11.68 -7.08
N VAL A 261 10.21 12.49 -6.03
CA VAL A 261 11.36 12.68 -5.14
C VAL A 261 11.05 11.99 -3.81
N ALA A 262 11.79 10.93 -3.52
CA ALA A 262 11.62 10.06 -2.37
C ALA A 262 12.98 9.53 -1.90
N GLN A 263 13.00 8.88 -0.73
CA GLN A 263 14.16 8.12 -0.28
C GLN A 263 14.02 6.64 -0.69
N ASP A 264 15.17 5.97 -0.93
CA ASP A 264 15.23 4.53 -1.17
C ASP A 264 14.93 3.75 0.12
N ARG A 265 13.67 3.43 0.33
CA ARG A 265 13.20 2.70 1.51
C ARG A 265 12.55 1.38 1.13
N PRO A 266 12.69 0.34 1.97
CA PRO A 266 11.98 -0.93 1.74
C PRO A 266 10.48 -0.71 1.60
N GLY A 267 9.86 -1.36 0.62
CA GLY A 267 8.45 -1.16 0.26
C GLY A 267 8.24 -0.01 -0.72
N VAL A 268 8.77 1.18 -0.42
CA VAL A 268 8.67 2.35 -1.33
C VAL A 268 9.35 2.05 -2.67
N ARG A 269 10.54 1.44 -2.67
CA ARG A 269 11.26 1.08 -3.91
C ARG A 269 10.47 0.15 -4.84
N ASP A 270 9.55 -0.65 -4.28
CA ASP A 270 8.74 -1.60 -5.06
C ASP A 270 7.66 -0.92 -5.92
N VAL A 271 7.38 0.36 -5.66
CA VAL A 271 6.37 1.16 -6.37
C VAL A 271 6.94 2.38 -7.09
N LEU A 272 8.26 2.56 -7.05
CA LEU A 272 8.92 3.68 -7.74
C LEU A 272 9.46 3.25 -9.10
N ALA A 273 9.18 4.04 -10.13
CA ALA A 273 9.83 3.91 -11.43
C ALA A 273 11.36 4.01 -11.28
N PRO A 274 12.15 3.35 -12.13
CA PRO A 274 13.60 3.42 -12.06
C PRO A 274 14.14 4.85 -12.01
N GLY A 275 14.95 5.15 -11.00
CA GLY A 275 15.47 6.51 -10.79
C GLY A 275 16.50 6.62 -9.68
N PRO A 276 17.09 7.79 -9.51
CA PRO A 276 18.02 8.04 -8.41
C PRO A 276 17.22 8.35 -7.15
N TYR A 277 17.15 7.40 -6.23
CA TYR A 277 16.55 7.60 -4.92
C TYR A 277 17.64 7.48 -3.86
N PRO A 278 17.95 8.57 -3.11
CA PRO A 278 19.00 8.53 -2.11
C PRO A 278 18.58 7.64 -0.92
N ALA A 279 19.56 6.94 -0.36
CA ALA A 279 19.37 6.22 0.89
C ALA A 279 19.02 7.20 2.04
N PRO A 280 18.21 6.80 3.02
CA PRO A 280 17.85 7.66 4.16
C PRO A 280 19.06 8.28 4.87
N GLU A 281 20.16 7.53 4.98
CA GLU A 281 21.39 7.92 5.63
C GLU A 281 22.15 9.04 4.91
N SER A 282 21.82 9.28 3.64
CA SER A 282 22.41 10.37 2.85
C SER A 282 21.88 11.76 3.24
N GLY A 283 20.86 11.81 4.11
CA GLY A 283 20.25 13.05 4.57
C GLY A 283 19.37 13.72 3.53
N THR A 284 19.18 15.04 3.68
CA THR A 284 18.24 15.84 2.86
C THR A 284 18.89 16.53 1.65
N ALA A 285 20.19 16.73 1.66
CA ALA A 285 20.90 17.43 0.58
C ALA A 285 20.72 16.76 -0.82
N PRO A 286 20.75 15.42 -0.97
CA PRO A 286 20.47 14.79 -2.25
C PRO A 286 19.01 14.97 -2.71
N LEU A 287 18.06 15.04 -1.80
CA LEU A 287 16.65 15.34 -2.13
C LEU A 287 16.52 16.78 -2.66
N ALA A 288 17.15 17.75 -1.99
CA ALA A 288 17.17 19.14 -2.43
C ALA A 288 17.82 19.28 -3.82
N ALA A 289 18.91 18.59 -4.06
CA ALA A 289 19.58 18.58 -5.37
C ALA A 289 18.67 18.02 -6.48
N GLN A 290 17.92 16.92 -6.20
CA GLN A 290 16.96 16.36 -7.16
C GLN A 290 15.80 17.32 -7.45
N ILE A 291 15.23 17.94 -6.41
CA ILE A 291 14.16 18.95 -6.57
C ILE A 291 14.68 20.09 -7.46
N THR A 292 15.83 20.66 -7.12
CA THR A 292 16.44 21.76 -7.90
C THR A 292 16.63 21.36 -9.36
N ALA A 293 17.17 20.18 -9.62
CA ALA A 293 17.39 19.70 -10.99
C ALA A 293 16.07 19.52 -11.78
N LEU A 294 15.04 18.96 -11.13
CA LEU A 294 13.72 18.76 -11.76
C LEU A 294 13.00 20.09 -12.01
N LEU A 295 13.06 21.04 -11.10
CA LEU A 295 12.43 22.35 -11.28
C LEU A 295 13.13 23.19 -12.34
N ALA A 296 14.47 23.15 -12.40
CA ALA A 296 15.25 23.92 -13.36
C ALA A 296 15.28 23.33 -14.78
N ASN A 297 15.04 22.02 -14.95
CA ASN A 297 15.18 21.34 -16.24
C ASN A 297 13.87 20.67 -16.68
N THR A 298 13.13 21.35 -17.55
CA THR A 298 11.84 20.87 -18.09
C THR A 298 12.00 19.57 -18.87
N THR A 299 13.06 19.40 -19.66
CA THR A 299 13.30 18.16 -20.42
C THR A 299 13.52 16.97 -19.49
N LEU A 300 14.35 17.15 -18.44
CA LEU A 300 14.55 16.11 -17.43
C LEU A 300 13.24 15.75 -16.74
N ARG A 301 12.45 16.77 -16.36
CA ARG A 301 11.16 16.58 -15.71
C ARG A 301 10.19 15.80 -16.59
N GLN A 302 10.08 16.14 -17.88
CA GLN A 302 9.25 15.43 -18.86
C GLN A 302 9.72 13.99 -19.10
N THR A 303 11.02 13.76 -19.22
CA THR A 303 11.59 12.41 -19.38
C THR A 303 11.26 11.52 -18.17
N ARG A 304 11.40 12.05 -16.95
CA ARG A 304 11.04 11.34 -15.74
C ARG A 304 9.54 11.09 -15.64
N ALA A 305 8.72 12.05 -16.05
CA ALA A 305 7.28 11.95 -16.09
C ALA A 305 6.83 10.80 -17.01
N GLN A 306 7.39 10.72 -18.21
CA GLN A 306 7.06 9.65 -19.15
C GLN A 306 7.49 8.27 -18.61
N ALA A 307 8.71 8.16 -18.09
CA ALA A 307 9.19 6.92 -17.49
C ALA A 307 8.31 6.45 -16.31
N ALA A 308 7.82 7.37 -15.48
CA ALA A 308 6.91 7.09 -14.39
C ALA A 308 5.56 6.53 -14.89
N ARG A 309 4.99 7.15 -15.93
CA ARG A 309 3.74 6.67 -16.55
C ARG A 309 3.90 5.29 -17.17
N ASP A 310 4.97 5.07 -17.93
CA ASP A 310 5.25 3.79 -18.58
C ASP A 310 5.40 2.67 -17.55
N PHE A 311 6.08 2.94 -16.44
CA PHE A 311 6.24 2.01 -15.33
C PHE A 311 4.90 1.60 -14.72
N VAL A 312 4.04 2.59 -14.41
CA VAL A 312 2.71 2.30 -13.85
C VAL A 312 1.83 1.56 -14.85
N ALA A 313 1.84 1.97 -16.12
CA ALA A 313 1.07 1.30 -17.17
C ALA A 313 1.42 -0.17 -17.33
N GLN A 314 2.70 -0.50 -17.22
CA GLN A 314 3.18 -1.87 -17.41
C GLN A 314 2.95 -2.77 -16.19
N HIS A 315 3.01 -2.22 -14.98
CA HIS A 315 3.14 -3.04 -13.77
C HIS A 315 2.06 -2.84 -12.71
N HIS A 316 1.36 -1.69 -12.70
CA HIS A 316 0.58 -1.25 -11.54
C HIS A 316 -0.87 -0.86 -11.86
N LEU A 317 -1.42 -1.30 -12.99
CA LEU A 317 -2.83 -1.12 -13.32
C LEU A 317 -3.66 -2.38 -13.04
N LEU A 318 -4.98 -2.20 -13.00
CA LEU A 318 -5.95 -3.26 -12.74
C LEU A 318 -5.81 -4.47 -13.67
N PRO A 319 -5.61 -4.33 -15.02
CA PRO A 319 -5.47 -5.50 -15.90
C PRO A 319 -4.28 -6.40 -15.55
N THR A 320 -3.13 -5.82 -15.18
CA THR A 320 -1.93 -6.57 -14.78
C THR A 320 -2.18 -7.33 -13.47
N ALA A 321 -2.83 -6.67 -12.50
CA ALA A 321 -3.20 -7.31 -11.24
C ALA A 321 -4.22 -8.43 -11.45
N THR A 322 -5.21 -8.23 -12.33
CA THR A 322 -6.20 -9.24 -12.73
C THR A 322 -5.50 -10.48 -13.28
N ALA A 323 -4.61 -10.32 -14.26
CA ALA A 323 -3.87 -11.43 -14.85
C ALA A 323 -3.06 -12.20 -13.80
N THR A 324 -2.40 -11.49 -12.87
CA THR A 324 -1.60 -12.10 -11.79
C THR A 324 -2.48 -12.89 -10.82
N LEU A 325 -3.63 -12.34 -10.41
CA LEU A 325 -4.58 -13.01 -9.52
C LEU A 325 -5.16 -14.27 -10.15
N LEU A 326 -5.57 -14.20 -11.44
CA LEU A 326 -6.09 -15.36 -12.17
C LEU A 326 -5.04 -16.47 -12.31
N ALA A 327 -3.81 -16.12 -12.68
CA ALA A 327 -2.71 -17.09 -12.75
C ALA A 327 -2.45 -17.77 -11.39
N GLY A 328 -2.56 -17.03 -10.30
CA GLY A 328 -2.46 -17.57 -8.94
C GLY A 328 -3.60 -18.55 -8.63
N LEU A 329 -4.84 -18.22 -8.93
CA LEU A 329 -6.00 -19.08 -8.78
C LEU A 329 -5.88 -20.35 -9.61
N GLU A 330 -5.57 -20.23 -10.91
CA GLU A 330 -5.36 -21.37 -11.82
C GLU A 330 -4.24 -22.28 -11.32
N SER A 331 -3.19 -21.72 -10.75
CA SER A 331 -2.05 -22.46 -10.23
C SER A 331 -2.42 -23.45 -9.12
N CYS A 332 -3.51 -23.23 -8.40
CA CYS A 332 -4.06 -24.13 -7.38
C CYS A 332 -5.34 -24.84 -7.84
N GLY A 333 -5.69 -24.76 -9.12
CA GLY A 333 -6.81 -25.51 -9.73
C GLY A 333 -8.17 -24.79 -9.64
N VAL A 334 -8.21 -23.51 -9.33
CA VAL A 334 -9.43 -22.68 -9.33
C VAL A 334 -9.51 -21.95 -10.67
N ARG A 335 -10.66 -22.05 -11.33
CA ARG A 335 -10.95 -21.32 -12.58
C ARG A 335 -12.20 -20.47 -12.34
N PRO A 336 -12.11 -19.13 -12.51
CA PRO A 336 -13.25 -18.23 -12.46
C PRO A 336 -14.23 -18.49 -13.58
#